data_78281a1e644654781653957797e1c674
#
_entry.id   78281a1e644654781653957797e1c674
#
_cell.length_a   1.000
_cell.length_b   1.000
_cell.length_c   1.000
_cell.angle_alpha   90.00
_cell.angle_beta   90.00
_cell.angle_gamma   90.00
#
_symmetry.space_group_name_H-M   'P 1'
#
loop_
_entity.id
_entity.type
_entity.pdbx_description
1 polymer ?
#
loop_
_entity_poly.entity_id
_entity_poly.type
_entity_poly.pdbx_seq_one_letter_code
_entity_poly.pdbx_strand_id
1 'polypeptide(L)'
;MEDIVYTTEHEWLKVGSSSITVGVTDHAQQQLGDVVYVELPDLETEFFAGDEAAVIESVKAAGEITIPFDGVVVEINETLVEQPDLLNTAPQTEGWMFRVVPKDKF
;
A
#
# COMPACT_ATOMS: atom_id res chain seq x y z
N MET A 1 -19.01 6.10 -6.65
CA MET A 1 -17.81 6.92 -6.80
C MET A 1 -16.84 6.58 -5.68
N GLU A 2 -15.57 6.42 -6.02
CA GLU A 2 -14.57 6.06 -5.02
C GLU A 2 -13.86 7.31 -4.52
N ASP A 3 -13.66 7.37 -3.21
CA ASP A 3 -12.95 8.48 -2.59
C ASP A 3 -11.50 8.08 -2.34
N ILE A 4 -10.59 9.00 -2.57
CA ILE A 4 -9.18 8.81 -2.29
C ILE A 4 -8.79 9.72 -1.12
N VAL A 5 -8.17 9.11 -0.10
CA VAL A 5 -7.68 9.80 1.08
C VAL A 5 -6.17 9.66 1.11
N TYR A 6 -5.47 10.75 1.44
CA TYR A 6 -4.02 10.74 1.57
C TYR A 6 -3.65 10.82 3.05
N THR A 7 -2.73 9.96 3.49
CA THR A 7 -2.30 9.95 4.89
C THR A 7 -1.08 10.84 5.09
N THR A 8 -0.78 11.14 6.34
CA THR A 8 0.43 11.92 6.68
C THR A 8 1.71 11.13 6.41
N GLU A 9 1.59 9.81 6.24
CA GLU A 9 2.73 8.94 5.92
C GLU A 9 2.91 8.77 4.40
N HIS A 10 2.22 9.60 3.60
CA HIS A 10 2.30 9.60 2.14
C HIS A 10 1.81 8.29 1.50
N GLU A 11 0.74 7.76 2.07
CA GLU A 11 0.01 6.62 1.50
C GLU A 11 -1.29 7.15 0.94
N TRP A 12 -1.80 6.48 -0.11
CA TRP A 12 -3.14 6.78 -0.56
C TRP A 12 -4.05 5.59 -0.25
N LEU A 13 -5.29 5.91 0.11
CA LEU A 13 -6.32 4.94 0.43
C LEU A 13 -7.49 5.21 -0.49
N LYS A 14 -7.83 4.24 -1.32
CA LYS A 14 -8.98 4.37 -2.22
C LYS A 14 -10.13 3.59 -1.63
N VAL A 15 -11.13 4.32 -1.12
CA VAL A 15 -12.26 3.71 -0.42
C VAL A 15 -13.27 3.23 -1.44
N GLY A 16 -13.40 1.91 -1.55
CA GLY A 16 -14.38 1.28 -2.43
C GLY A 16 -15.61 0.83 -1.65
N SER A 17 -16.52 0.13 -2.32
CA SER A 17 -17.75 -0.33 -1.70
C SER A 17 -17.54 -1.47 -0.72
N SER A 18 -16.51 -2.28 -0.90
CA SER A 18 -16.28 -3.47 -0.06
C SER A 18 -14.87 -3.56 0.50
N SER A 19 -13.93 -2.78 -0.01
CA SER A 19 -12.54 -2.83 0.47
C SER A 19 -11.86 -1.49 0.24
N ILE A 20 -10.71 -1.34 0.86
CA ILE A 20 -9.88 -0.15 0.70
C ILE A 20 -8.59 -0.59 0.02
N THR A 21 -8.25 0.07 -1.10
CA THR A 21 -7.01 -0.17 -1.82
C THR A 21 -5.95 0.76 -1.27
N VAL A 22 -4.77 0.21 -0.98
CA VAL A 22 -3.66 0.96 -0.37
C VAL A 22 -2.49 1.01 -1.33
N GLY A 23 -1.85 2.17 -1.38
CA GLY A 23 -0.64 2.34 -2.17
C GLY A 23 0.17 3.53 -1.66
N VAL A 24 1.27 3.83 -2.32
CA VAL A 24 2.12 4.97 -1.97
C VAL A 24 1.86 6.13 -2.93
N THR A 25 2.06 7.35 -2.44
CA THR A 25 1.89 8.53 -3.29
C THR A 25 3.11 8.72 -4.20
N ASP A 26 2.93 9.54 -5.23
CA ASP A 26 4.04 9.89 -6.10
C ASP A 26 5.15 10.59 -5.30
N HIS A 27 4.78 11.41 -4.33
CA HIS A 27 5.74 12.05 -3.45
C HIS A 27 6.59 11.03 -2.69
N ALA A 28 5.97 9.99 -2.17
CA ALA A 28 6.66 8.95 -1.41
C ALA A 28 7.67 8.19 -2.29
N GLN A 29 7.30 7.83 -3.51
CA GLN A 29 8.20 7.10 -4.37
C GLN A 29 9.38 7.97 -4.82
N GLN A 30 9.18 9.29 -4.97
CA GLN A 30 10.27 10.20 -5.30
C GLN A 30 11.28 10.25 -4.16
N GLN A 31 10.81 10.22 -2.91
CA GLN A 31 11.69 10.23 -1.74
C GLN A 31 12.47 8.91 -1.61
N LEU A 32 11.85 7.81 -1.97
CA LEU A 32 12.49 6.50 -1.89
C LEU A 32 13.54 6.29 -2.99
N GLY A 33 13.30 6.82 -4.19
CA GLY A 33 14.14 6.53 -5.33
C GLY A 33 13.78 5.17 -5.95
N ASP A 34 14.69 4.57 -6.70
CA ASP A 34 14.43 3.34 -7.45
C ASP A 34 14.10 2.17 -6.51
N VAL A 35 12.88 1.67 -6.61
CA VAL A 35 12.41 0.54 -5.80
C VAL A 35 12.91 -0.76 -6.40
N VAL A 36 13.53 -1.58 -5.55
CA VAL A 36 14.14 -2.85 -5.99
C VAL A 36 13.46 -4.07 -5.38
N TYR A 37 12.68 -3.90 -4.31
CA TYR A 37 12.02 -4.99 -3.64
C TYR A 37 10.77 -4.50 -2.91
N VAL A 38 9.70 -5.29 -2.99
CA VAL A 38 8.45 -5.01 -2.27
C VAL A 38 8.03 -6.29 -1.56
N GLU A 39 7.80 -6.19 -0.25
CA GLU A 39 7.23 -7.30 0.51
C GLU A 39 5.79 -6.94 0.86
N LEU A 40 4.85 -7.71 0.32
CA LEU A 40 3.42 -7.53 0.55
C LEU A 40 2.95 -8.40 1.70
N PRO A 41 1.86 -8.03 2.38
CA PRO A 41 1.31 -8.89 3.43
C PRO A 41 0.69 -10.15 2.82
N ASP A 42 0.55 -11.19 3.65
CA ASP A 42 -0.14 -12.41 3.23
C ASP A 42 -1.65 -12.16 3.19
N LEU A 43 -2.33 -12.89 2.31
CA LEU A 43 -3.79 -12.86 2.26
C LEU A 43 -4.36 -13.31 3.60
N GLU A 44 -5.47 -12.70 3.99
CA GLU A 44 -6.18 -12.99 5.23
C GLU A 44 -5.45 -12.56 6.50
N THR A 45 -4.35 -11.84 6.38
CA THR A 45 -3.66 -11.28 7.54
C THR A 45 -4.54 -10.21 8.18
N GLU A 46 -4.68 -10.28 9.51
CA GLU A 46 -5.43 -9.30 10.28
C GLU A 46 -4.47 -8.26 10.84
N PHE A 47 -4.79 -6.99 10.61
CA PHE A 47 -3.99 -5.87 11.10
C PHE A 47 -4.76 -5.00 12.07
N PHE A 48 -4.05 -4.41 13.01
CA PHE A 48 -4.56 -3.36 13.89
C PHE A 48 -3.97 -2.02 13.43
N ALA A 49 -4.69 -0.95 13.71
CA ALA A 49 -4.24 0.39 13.32
C ALA A 49 -2.82 0.64 13.80
N GLY A 50 -1.96 1.08 12.90
CA GLY A 50 -0.56 1.36 13.20
C GLY A 50 0.39 0.19 12.92
N ASP A 51 -0.13 -1.00 12.63
CA ASP A 51 0.72 -2.15 12.31
C ASP A 51 1.40 -1.96 10.96
N GLU A 52 2.60 -2.50 10.84
CA GLU A 52 3.32 -2.54 9.57
C GLU A 52 2.70 -3.61 8.68
N ALA A 53 2.29 -3.22 7.48
CA ALA A 53 1.64 -4.12 6.55
C ALA A 53 2.56 -4.55 5.40
N ALA A 54 3.42 -3.66 4.93
CA ALA A 54 4.29 -3.93 3.79
C ALA A 54 5.63 -3.24 3.97
N VAL A 55 6.64 -3.73 3.24
CA VAL A 55 7.98 -3.16 3.24
C VAL A 55 8.38 -2.87 1.80
N ILE A 56 8.98 -1.71 1.60
CA ILE A 56 9.50 -1.30 0.29
C ILE A 56 11.00 -1.04 0.45
N GLU A 57 11.81 -1.66 -0.40
CA GLU A 57 13.25 -1.39 -0.40
C GLU A 57 13.65 -0.74 -1.71
N SER A 58 14.42 0.34 -1.58
CA SER A 58 14.98 1.04 -2.73
C SER A 58 16.50 0.93 -2.70
N VAL A 59 17.14 1.44 -3.74
CA VAL A 59 18.62 1.41 -3.81
C VAL A 59 19.28 2.20 -2.69
N LYS A 60 18.56 3.12 -2.04
CA LYS A 60 19.14 3.99 -1.00
C LYS A 60 18.48 3.88 0.37
N ALA A 61 17.31 3.26 0.47
CA ALA A 61 16.56 3.27 1.74
C ALA A 61 15.54 2.14 1.79
N ALA A 62 14.99 1.92 2.98
CA ALA A 62 13.85 1.04 3.17
C ALA A 62 12.70 1.86 3.75
N GLY A 63 11.49 1.54 3.36
CA GLY A 63 10.28 2.18 3.85
C GLY A 63 9.26 1.13 4.27
N GLU A 64 8.39 1.51 5.18
CA GLU A 64 7.34 0.64 5.68
C GLU A 64 5.99 1.27 5.46
N ILE A 65 5.00 0.44 5.14
CA ILE A 65 3.62 0.89 4.97
C ILE A 65 2.83 0.44 6.18
N THR A 66 2.22 1.38 6.87
CA THR A 66 1.34 1.09 8.00
C THR A 66 -0.11 1.30 7.59
N ILE A 67 -1.02 0.60 8.26
CA ILE A 67 -2.45 0.74 8.02
C ILE A 67 -3.04 1.56 9.17
N PRO A 68 -3.76 2.66 8.91
CA PRO A 68 -4.31 3.51 9.98
C PRO A 68 -5.64 3.03 10.53
N PHE A 69 -6.05 1.80 10.24
CA PHE A 69 -7.31 1.23 10.74
C PHE A 69 -7.17 -0.29 10.90
N ASP A 70 -8.06 -0.90 11.66
CA ASP A 70 -8.09 -2.34 11.84
C ASP A 70 -8.75 -2.98 10.60
N GLY A 71 -8.19 -4.08 10.12
CA GLY A 71 -8.76 -4.74 8.95
C GLY A 71 -8.07 -6.04 8.58
N VAL A 72 -8.56 -6.65 7.51
CA VAL A 72 -8.05 -7.94 7.00
C VAL A 72 -7.68 -7.79 5.54
N VAL A 73 -6.50 -8.28 5.16
CA VAL A 73 -6.03 -8.24 3.77
C VAL A 73 -6.80 -9.25 2.94
N VAL A 74 -7.41 -8.80 1.87
CA VAL A 74 -8.21 -9.66 0.98
C VAL A 74 -7.63 -9.79 -0.43
N GLU A 75 -6.72 -8.90 -0.81
CA GLU A 75 -6.10 -8.96 -2.14
C GLU A 75 -4.72 -8.32 -2.10
N ILE A 76 -3.78 -8.87 -2.86
CA ILE A 76 -2.44 -8.29 -3.01
C ILE A 76 -2.13 -8.16 -4.50
N ASN A 77 -1.28 -7.18 -4.84
CA ASN A 77 -0.85 -6.99 -6.23
C ASN A 77 0.45 -7.75 -6.48
N GLU A 78 0.31 -8.99 -6.89
CA GLU A 78 1.47 -9.86 -7.11
C GLU A 78 2.41 -9.34 -8.20
N THR A 79 1.91 -8.51 -9.13
CA THR A 79 2.73 -7.91 -10.16
C THR A 79 3.84 -7.04 -9.56
N LEU A 80 3.59 -6.41 -8.42
CA LEU A 80 4.61 -5.61 -7.74
C LEU A 80 5.79 -6.44 -7.25
N VAL A 81 5.55 -7.69 -6.89
CA VAL A 81 6.63 -8.57 -6.43
C VAL A 81 7.57 -8.88 -7.59
N GLU A 82 7.03 -9.06 -8.78
CA GLU A 82 7.82 -9.33 -9.98
C GLU A 82 8.39 -8.06 -10.60
N GLN A 83 7.67 -6.94 -10.48
CA GLN A 83 8.04 -5.65 -11.06
C GLN A 83 7.95 -4.55 -10.01
N PRO A 84 8.90 -4.51 -9.06
CA PRO A 84 8.85 -3.49 -7.98
C PRO A 84 8.90 -2.06 -8.49
N ASP A 85 9.48 -1.83 -9.66
CA ASP A 85 9.58 -0.49 -10.25
C ASP A 85 8.23 0.10 -10.68
N LEU A 86 7.15 -0.68 -10.65
CA LEU A 86 5.82 -0.13 -10.84
C LEU A 86 5.48 0.92 -9.78
N LEU A 87 6.08 0.81 -8.59
CA LEU A 87 5.92 1.84 -7.57
C LEU A 87 6.51 3.17 -8.00
N ASN A 88 7.54 3.15 -8.85
CA ASN A 88 8.14 4.37 -9.36
C ASN A 88 7.38 4.94 -10.56
N THR A 89 6.91 4.07 -11.46
CA THR A 89 6.30 4.52 -12.71
C THR A 89 4.80 4.76 -12.63
N ALA A 90 4.10 4.01 -11.78
CA ALA A 90 2.64 4.10 -11.68
C ALA A 90 2.14 3.85 -10.26
N PRO A 91 2.63 4.63 -9.26
CA PRO A 91 2.35 4.33 -7.84
C PRO A 91 0.88 4.44 -7.47
N GLN A 92 0.13 5.27 -8.18
CA GLN A 92 -1.27 5.53 -7.83
C GLN A 92 -2.26 4.84 -8.78
N THR A 93 -1.77 4.00 -9.68
CA THR A 93 -2.59 3.22 -10.60
C THR A 93 -2.18 1.75 -10.56
N GLU A 94 -1.35 1.31 -11.51
CA GLU A 94 -0.96 -0.10 -11.61
C GLU A 94 -0.08 -0.57 -10.45
N GLY A 95 0.54 0.37 -9.73
CA GLY A 95 1.38 0.08 -8.56
C GLY A 95 0.62 0.03 -7.24
N TRP A 96 -0.70 -0.19 -7.25
CA TRP A 96 -1.43 -0.39 -6.01
C TRP A 96 -0.84 -1.59 -5.27
N MET A 97 -0.87 -1.56 -3.95
CA MET A 97 -0.16 -2.57 -3.17
C MET A 97 -1.05 -3.70 -2.68
N PHE A 98 -2.10 -3.40 -1.94
CA PHE A 98 -2.99 -4.43 -1.42
C PHE A 98 -4.36 -3.83 -1.09
N ARG A 99 -5.35 -4.72 -0.87
CA ARG A 99 -6.70 -4.31 -0.49
C ARG A 99 -7.06 -4.90 0.85
N VAL A 100 -7.73 -4.10 1.67
CA VAL A 100 -8.09 -4.43 3.04
C VAL A 100 -9.57 -4.22 3.25
N VAL A 101 -10.22 -5.17 3.93
CA VAL A 101 -11.59 -4.98 4.42
C VAL A 101 -11.48 -4.45 5.84
N PRO A 102 -11.93 -3.23 6.12
CA PRO A 102 -11.84 -2.69 7.48
C PRO A 102 -12.81 -3.42 8.40
N LYS A 103 -12.43 -3.58 9.66
CA LYS A 103 -13.30 -4.22 10.66
C LYS A 103 -14.47 -3.31 10.99
N ASP A 104 -14.22 -2.02 11.08
CA ASP A 104 -15.24 -1.02 11.36
C ASP A 104 -15.47 -0.17 10.13
N LYS A 105 -16.67 0.38 10.02
CA LYS A 105 -16.97 1.26 8.92
C LYS A 105 -16.24 2.59 9.09
N PHE A 106 -15.81 3.10 7.98
CA PHE A 106 -15.22 4.44 7.95
C PHE A 106 -16.29 5.50 8.14
#